data_503c27eb8424c17c4458bf01241e5919
#
_entry.id   503c27eb8424c17c4458bf01241e5919
#
_cell.length_a   1.000
_cell.length_b   1.000
_cell.length_c   1.000
_cell.angle_alpha   90.00
_cell.angle_beta   90.00
_cell.angle_gamma   90.00
#
_symmetry.space_group_name_H-M   'P 1'
#
loop_
_entity.id
_entity.type
_entity.pdbx_description
1 polymer ?
#
loop_
_entity_poly.entity_id
_entity_poly.type
_entity_poly.pdbx_seq_one_letter_code
_entity_poly.pdbx_strand_id
1 'polypeptide(L)'
;MTQSWWLNPCKPINAQAVEQAEARQQQLTKPAGSLGRLESVAVQLAGLQGQVKPSLDQLWIAIFAGDHGVVAEGVSAFPQEVTGQMLLNFVSGGAAISVLARQLGASLEVVDLGTVTPSLNLPGVRHVNIGPGTANFVEGPAMTPAQGELALQAGRDSVQRAIAAGAQLFIGGEMGIGNTTAASALACALLDCPVVHLAGPGTGLNAAGVSHKAQVIERALALHSAQRGDALQTLFNLGGFEIAALVGAYLACAQEGVAVLVDGFICSVAALVAVRLNPECRQWLLFGHRGAEPGHRHVLETLNAEPLLDLGLRLGEGSGAALAVPLLRLACDLHGQMATFAEAAVADRPA
;
A
#
# COMPACT_ATOMS: atom_id res chain seq x y z
N MET A 1 -24.51 -19.06 -3.02
CA MET A 1 -23.24 -18.52 -2.50
C MET A 1 -23.08 -17.13 -3.11
N THR A 2 -23.13 -16.07 -2.33
CA THR A 2 -22.84 -14.72 -2.82
C THR A 2 -21.37 -14.69 -3.21
N GLN A 3 -21.09 -14.36 -4.47
CA GLN A 3 -19.72 -14.22 -4.98
C GLN A 3 -18.97 -13.22 -4.10
N SER A 4 -17.77 -13.57 -3.66
CA SER A 4 -16.94 -12.72 -2.83
C SER A 4 -16.59 -11.43 -3.58
N TRP A 5 -16.97 -10.28 -3.06
CA TRP A 5 -16.85 -8.97 -3.72
C TRP A 5 -15.42 -8.65 -4.19
N TRP A 6 -14.40 -9.16 -3.51
CA TRP A 6 -12.99 -8.94 -3.87
C TRP A 6 -12.56 -9.61 -5.18
N LEU A 7 -13.41 -10.49 -5.74
CA LEU A 7 -13.23 -11.11 -7.07
C LEU A 7 -14.02 -10.38 -8.17
N ASN A 8 -14.74 -9.31 -7.85
CA ASN A 8 -15.42 -8.51 -8.87
C ASN A 8 -14.39 -7.91 -9.83
N PRO A 9 -14.75 -7.70 -11.12
CA PRO A 9 -13.84 -7.11 -12.10
C PRO A 9 -13.42 -5.70 -11.68
N CYS A 10 -12.17 -5.34 -11.97
CA CYS A 10 -11.68 -3.99 -11.80
C CYS A 10 -12.21 -3.09 -12.92
N LYS A 11 -12.29 -1.78 -12.65
CA LYS A 11 -12.65 -0.81 -13.65
C LYS A 11 -11.58 -0.77 -14.75
N PRO A 12 -11.97 -0.79 -16.07
CA PRO A 12 -11.00 -0.74 -17.14
C PRO A 12 -10.32 0.63 -17.19
N ILE A 13 -9.05 0.64 -17.55
CA ILE A 13 -8.31 1.88 -17.86
C ILE A 13 -8.85 2.51 -19.11
N ASN A 14 -8.97 3.82 -19.14
CA ASN A 14 -9.45 4.56 -20.30
C ASN A 14 -8.34 4.65 -21.38
N ALA A 15 -8.36 3.75 -22.36
CA ALA A 15 -7.36 3.68 -23.42
C ALA A 15 -7.31 4.96 -24.26
N GLN A 16 -8.46 5.61 -24.51
CA GLN A 16 -8.50 6.87 -25.29
C GLN A 16 -7.80 8.00 -24.55
N ALA A 17 -7.97 8.10 -23.23
CA ALA A 17 -7.28 9.12 -22.42
C ALA A 17 -5.75 8.86 -22.40
N VAL A 18 -5.32 7.59 -22.39
CA VAL A 18 -3.90 7.22 -22.51
C VAL A 18 -3.36 7.72 -23.85
N GLU A 19 -3.98 7.33 -24.97
CA GLU A 19 -3.55 7.72 -26.32
C GLU A 19 -3.46 9.25 -26.47
N GLN A 20 -4.47 9.96 -26.00
CA GLN A 20 -4.50 11.43 -26.08
C GLN A 20 -3.42 12.07 -25.19
N ALA A 21 -3.16 11.51 -24.01
CA ALA A 21 -2.10 11.99 -23.13
C ALA A 21 -0.70 11.72 -23.73
N GLU A 22 -0.48 10.56 -24.35
CA GLU A 22 0.74 10.25 -25.08
C GLU A 22 0.96 11.22 -26.25
N ALA A 23 -0.09 11.47 -27.06
CA ALA A 23 -0.05 12.43 -28.15
C ALA A 23 0.29 13.85 -27.66
N ARG A 24 -0.29 14.26 -26.51
CA ARG A 24 0.04 15.54 -25.88
C ARG A 24 1.51 15.59 -25.43
N GLN A 25 2.05 14.53 -24.80
CA GLN A 25 3.46 14.47 -24.38
C GLN A 25 4.44 14.70 -25.53
N GLN A 26 4.11 14.25 -26.74
CA GLN A 26 4.92 14.46 -27.92
C GLN A 26 4.92 15.90 -28.42
N GLN A 27 3.88 16.68 -28.09
CA GLN A 27 3.70 18.07 -28.55
C GLN A 27 4.26 19.11 -27.57
N LEU A 28 4.58 18.73 -26.33
CA LEU A 28 5.09 19.67 -25.31
C LEU A 28 6.49 20.16 -25.68
N THR A 29 6.80 21.43 -25.34
CA THR A 29 8.07 22.12 -25.66
C THR A 29 9.26 21.50 -24.91
N LYS A 30 9.58 20.25 -25.20
CA LYS A 30 10.66 19.47 -24.62
C LYS A 30 11.10 18.34 -25.56
N PRO A 31 12.33 17.86 -25.49
CA PRO A 31 12.70 16.60 -26.16
C PRO A 31 11.85 15.43 -25.61
N ALA A 32 11.40 14.53 -26.48
CA ALA A 32 10.65 13.36 -26.10
C ALA A 32 11.41 12.52 -25.07
N GLY A 33 10.77 12.12 -23.98
CA GLY A 33 11.36 11.32 -22.90
C GLY A 33 12.28 12.10 -21.93
N SER A 34 12.47 13.42 -22.12
CA SER A 34 13.43 14.19 -21.31
C SER A 34 13.02 14.40 -19.85
N LEU A 35 11.73 14.27 -19.52
CA LEU A 35 11.24 14.30 -18.14
C LEU A 35 11.13 12.88 -17.52
N GLY A 36 11.57 11.87 -18.28
CA GLY A 36 11.69 10.49 -17.78
C GLY A 36 10.39 9.96 -17.18
N ARG A 37 10.45 9.46 -15.96
CA ARG A 37 9.34 8.82 -15.27
C ARG A 37 8.11 9.73 -15.06
N LEU A 38 8.30 11.05 -14.98
CA LEU A 38 7.19 11.99 -14.81
C LEU A 38 6.23 11.98 -16.02
N GLU A 39 6.76 11.73 -17.24
CA GLU A 39 5.93 11.62 -18.45
C GLU A 39 5.01 10.40 -18.39
N SER A 40 5.59 9.22 -18.11
CA SER A 40 4.84 7.96 -18.04
C SER A 40 3.81 7.94 -16.90
N VAL A 41 4.13 8.56 -15.75
CA VAL A 41 3.21 8.70 -14.62
C VAL A 41 2.03 9.60 -14.95
N ALA A 42 2.25 10.74 -15.64
CA ALA A 42 1.16 11.61 -16.05
C ALA A 42 0.22 10.89 -17.04
N VAL A 43 0.77 10.14 -17.99
CA VAL A 43 0.00 9.32 -18.94
C VAL A 43 -0.80 8.22 -18.21
N GLN A 44 -0.16 7.52 -17.26
CA GLN A 44 -0.85 6.51 -16.44
C GLN A 44 -2.01 7.13 -15.68
N LEU A 45 -1.81 8.26 -14.99
CA LEU A 45 -2.87 8.96 -14.26
C LEU A 45 -3.99 9.44 -15.20
N ALA A 46 -3.66 9.88 -16.40
CA ALA A 46 -4.67 10.25 -17.42
C ALA A 46 -5.58 9.06 -17.73
N GLY A 47 -5.02 7.89 -17.96
CA GLY A 47 -5.75 6.65 -18.20
C GLY A 47 -6.61 6.21 -17.01
N LEU A 48 -6.08 6.32 -15.79
CA LEU A 48 -6.78 5.97 -14.55
C LEU A 48 -7.97 6.89 -14.28
N GLN A 49 -7.82 8.19 -14.53
CA GLN A 49 -8.87 9.19 -14.32
C GLN A 49 -9.81 9.35 -15.54
N GLY A 50 -9.46 8.80 -16.69
CA GLY A 50 -10.19 9.00 -17.93
C GLY A 50 -10.15 10.47 -18.43
N GLN A 51 -9.07 11.20 -18.13
CA GLN A 51 -8.90 12.61 -18.45
C GLN A 51 -7.51 12.85 -19.06
N VAL A 52 -7.44 13.60 -20.16
CA VAL A 52 -6.18 13.92 -20.83
C VAL A 52 -5.21 14.69 -19.91
N LYS A 53 -5.74 15.55 -19.06
CA LYS A 53 -4.99 16.35 -18.10
C LYS A 53 -5.42 15.92 -16.67
N PRO A 54 -4.75 14.94 -16.07
CA PRO A 54 -5.09 14.48 -14.73
C PRO A 54 -4.70 15.49 -13.65
N SER A 55 -5.35 15.41 -12.49
CA SER A 55 -5.01 16.19 -11.30
C SER A 55 -5.02 15.33 -10.03
N LEU A 56 -4.38 15.82 -8.97
CA LEU A 56 -4.30 15.15 -7.66
C LEU A 56 -4.56 16.17 -6.52
N ASP A 57 -5.70 16.83 -6.59
CA ASP A 57 -6.10 17.86 -5.62
C ASP A 57 -6.61 17.22 -4.33
N GLN A 58 -7.43 16.17 -4.46
CA GLN A 58 -8.07 15.47 -3.35
C GLN A 58 -7.37 14.15 -3.06
N LEU A 59 -6.74 14.06 -1.89
CA LEU A 59 -5.99 12.91 -1.42
C LEU A 59 -6.65 12.30 -0.20
N TRP A 60 -6.70 10.97 -0.14
CA TRP A 60 -7.12 10.22 1.04
C TRP A 60 -5.99 9.32 1.53
N ILE A 61 -5.63 9.47 2.80
CA ILE A 61 -4.65 8.63 3.48
C ILE A 61 -5.40 7.85 4.57
N ALA A 62 -5.31 6.53 4.54
CA ALA A 62 -5.90 5.66 5.55
C ALA A 62 -4.81 4.85 6.26
N ILE A 63 -4.71 4.98 7.57
CA ILE A 63 -3.81 4.19 8.41
C ILE A 63 -4.64 3.07 9.04
N PHE A 64 -4.33 1.82 8.67
CA PHE A 64 -4.91 0.64 9.28
C PHE A 64 -4.00 0.13 10.37
N ALA A 65 -4.53 -0.08 11.57
CA ALA A 65 -3.75 -0.55 12.70
C ALA A 65 -4.29 -1.88 13.26
N GLY A 66 -3.37 -2.80 13.58
CA GLY A 66 -3.70 -4.09 14.16
C GLY A 66 -2.48 -4.76 14.78
N ASP A 67 -2.67 -5.47 15.89
CA ASP A 67 -1.62 -6.20 16.57
C ASP A 67 -1.48 -7.65 16.08
N HIS A 68 -0.29 -8.21 16.26
CA HIS A 68 0.08 -9.53 15.79
C HIS A 68 0.46 -10.47 16.92
N GLY A 69 -0.20 -11.64 17.01
CA GLY A 69 0.10 -12.66 18.01
C GLY A 69 1.50 -13.25 17.90
N VAL A 70 2.13 -13.18 16.73
CA VAL A 70 3.53 -13.65 16.53
C VAL A 70 4.55 -12.86 17.36
N VAL A 71 4.19 -11.71 17.90
CA VAL A 71 5.07 -10.96 18.84
C VAL A 71 5.43 -11.79 20.08
N ALA A 72 4.57 -12.72 20.47
CA ALA A 72 4.87 -13.68 21.55
C ALA A 72 6.15 -14.50 21.30
N GLU A 73 6.57 -14.63 20.04
CA GLU A 73 7.81 -15.30 19.63
C GLU A 73 9.08 -14.42 19.77
N GLY A 74 8.97 -13.19 20.28
CA GLY A 74 10.13 -12.30 20.47
C GLY A 74 10.70 -11.72 19.16
N VAL A 75 9.87 -11.50 18.15
CA VAL A 75 10.25 -11.03 16.80
C VAL A 75 10.22 -9.51 16.63
N SER A 76 10.01 -8.76 17.70
CA SER A 76 9.96 -7.29 17.68
C SER A 76 10.85 -6.69 18.77
N ALA A 77 11.46 -5.53 18.47
CA ALA A 77 12.21 -4.75 19.44
C ALA A 77 11.30 -3.89 20.34
N PHE A 78 10.04 -3.67 19.96
CA PHE A 78 9.08 -2.87 20.70
C PHE A 78 7.92 -3.74 21.20
N PRO A 79 7.33 -3.40 22.36
CA PRO A 79 6.15 -4.06 22.88
C PRO A 79 4.89 -3.66 22.10
N GLN A 80 3.84 -4.49 22.16
CA GLN A 80 2.60 -4.28 21.42
C GLN A 80 1.82 -3.03 21.82
N GLU A 81 1.98 -2.55 23.06
CA GLU A 81 1.34 -1.31 23.54
C GLU A 81 1.66 -0.09 22.65
N VAL A 82 2.80 -0.13 21.94
CA VAL A 82 3.20 0.93 21.00
C VAL A 82 2.18 1.09 19.89
N THR A 83 1.52 0.03 19.42
CA THR A 83 0.45 0.15 18.40
C THR A 83 -0.67 1.06 18.89
N GLY A 84 -1.20 0.83 20.09
CA GLY A 84 -2.23 1.68 20.68
C GLY A 84 -1.77 3.12 20.94
N GLN A 85 -0.52 3.31 21.38
CA GLN A 85 0.06 4.63 21.58
C GLN A 85 0.19 5.41 20.26
N MET A 86 0.52 4.72 19.18
CA MET A 86 0.61 5.33 17.85
C MET A 86 -0.76 5.75 17.30
N LEU A 87 -1.86 5.05 17.62
CA LEU A 87 -3.21 5.51 17.27
C LEU A 87 -3.47 6.92 17.82
N LEU A 88 -3.13 7.15 19.08
CA LEU A 88 -3.24 8.48 19.69
C LEU A 88 -2.32 9.49 19.01
N ASN A 89 -1.08 9.12 18.70
CA ASN A 89 -0.10 9.99 18.06
C ASN A 89 -0.56 10.41 16.64
N PHE A 90 -1.18 9.50 15.88
CA PHE A 90 -1.75 9.82 14.55
C PHE A 90 -2.82 10.89 14.64
N VAL A 91 -3.82 10.72 15.52
CA VAL A 91 -4.94 11.67 15.63
C VAL A 91 -4.54 12.97 16.34
N SER A 92 -3.53 12.93 17.19
CA SER A 92 -2.93 14.14 17.82
C SER A 92 -2.06 14.95 16.87
N GLY A 93 -1.74 14.41 15.69
CA GLY A 93 -0.99 15.12 14.66
C GLY A 93 0.52 15.10 14.81
N GLY A 94 1.08 14.26 15.71
CA GLY A 94 2.51 14.17 16.00
C GLY A 94 3.28 13.18 15.14
N ALA A 95 2.61 12.22 14.52
CA ALA A 95 3.24 11.21 13.68
C ALA A 95 3.71 11.77 12.32
N ALA A 96 4.68 11.12 11.69
CA ALA A 96 5.22 11.54 10.40
C ALA A 96 4.12 11.70 9.34
N ILE A 97 3.24 10.71 9.22
CA ILE A 97 2.13 10.76 8.26
C ILE A 97 1.14 11.89 8.56
N SER A 98 0.90 12.19 9.84
CA SER A 98 0.01 13.28 10.23
C SER A 98 0.57 14.65 9.84
N VAL A 99 1.88 14.80 9.93
CA VAL A 99 2.58 16.02 9.46
C VAL A 99 2.48 16.11 7.93
N LEU A 100 2.76 15.00 7.23
CA LEU A 100 2.70 14.95 5.77
C LEU A 100 1.28 15.18 5.25
N ALA A 101 0.26 14.58 5.87
CA ALA A 101 -1.14 14.80 5.51
C ALA A 101 -1.53 16.27 5.57
N ARG A 102 -1.16 16.98 6.64
CA ARG A 102 -1.40 18.43 6.76
C ARG A 102 -0.68 19.23 5.67
N GLN A 103 0.58 18.93 5.39
CA GLN A 103 1.36 19.62 4.35
C GLN A 103 0.80 19.39 2.94
N LEU A 104 0.24 18.21 2.70
CA LEU A 104 -0.33 17.84 1.41
C LEU A 104 -1.79 18.28 1.25
N GLY A 105 -2.45 18.76 2.31
CA GLY A 105 -3.89 19.01 2.32
C GLY A 105 -4.72 17.74 2.15
N ALA A 106 -4.19 16.59 2.62
CA ALA A 106 -4.83 15.29 2.50
C ALA A 106 -5.78 15.02 3.67
N SER A 107 -6.89 14.32 3.41
CA SER A 107 -7.69 13.71 4.45
C SER A 107 -6.92 12.54 5.07
N LEU A 108 -6.83 12.49 6.40
CA LEU A 108 -6.21 11.40 7.15
C LEU A 108 -7.26 10.65 7.95
N GLU A 109 -7.44 9.38 7.67
CA GLU A 109 -8.27 8.45 8.43
C GLU A 109 -7.39 7.48 9.22
N VAL A 110 -7.73 7.23 10.48
CA VAL A 110 -7.06 6.24 11.34
C VAL A 110 -8.08 5.17 11.73
N VAL A 111 -7.77 3.91 11.42
CA VAL A 111 -8.67 2.76 11.62
C VAL A 111 -8.00 1.75 12.54
N ASP A 112 -8.57 1.54 13.72
CA ASP A 112 -8.20 0.47 14.65
C ASP A 112 -9.00 -0.79 14.30
N LEU A 113 -8.32 -1.81 13.81
CA LEU A 113 -8.90 -3.09 13.45
C LEU A 113 -8.90 -4.07 14.63
N GLY A 114 -8.02 -3.84 15.60
CA GLY A 114 -7.90 -4.64 16.80
C GLY A 114 -6.49 -4.62 17.36
N THR A 115 -6.38 -4.05 18.56
CA THR A 115 -5.13 -3.93 19.31
C THR A 115 -5.24 -4.64 20.66
N VAL A 116 -4.11 -5.11 21.20
CA VAL A 116 -4.07 -5.78 22.52
C VAL A 116 -4.37 -4.83 23.68
N THR A 117 -4.01 -3.57 23.52
CA THR A 117 -4.40 -2.53 24.46
C THR A 117 -5.84 -2.14 24.15
N PRO A 118 -6.79 -2.28 25.10
CA PRO A 118 -8.15 -1.85 24.87
C PRO A 118 -8.12 -0.39 24.39
N SER A 119 -8.52 -0.18 23.14
CA SER A 119 -8.61 1.17 22.62
C SER A 119 -9.70 1.88 23.43
N LEU A 120 -9.28 2.83 24.23
CA LEU A 120 -10.18 3.88 24.69
C LEU A 120 -10.84 4.42 23.42
N ASN A 121 -12.13 4.76 23.48
CA ASN A 121 -12.81 5.44 22.37
C ASN A 121 -12.06 6.73 22.05
N LEU A 122 -10.97 6.64 21.28
CA LEU A 122 -10.14 7.78 20.92
C LEU A 122 -10.89 8.59 19.85
N PRO A 123 -11.23 9.86 20.10
CA PRO A 123 -11.82 10.72 19.11
C PRO A 123 -10.93 10.80 17.86
N GLY A 124 -11.53 10.63 16.69
CA GLY A 124 -10.80 10.63 15.41
C GLY A 124 -10.27 9.25 14.97
N VAL A 125 -10.32 8.24 15.83
CA VAL A 125 -10.03 6.85 15.46
C VAL A 125 -11.34 6.12 15.16
N ARG A 126 -11.37 5.41 14.05
CA ARG A 126 -12.46 4.51 13.70
C ARG A 126 -12.16 3.11 14.24
N HIS A 127 -12.99 2.63 15.13
CA HIS A 127 -12.84 1.31 15.76
C HIS A 127 -13.69 0.27 15.04
N VAL A 128 -13.08 -0.79 14.54
CA VAL A 128 -13.73 -1.93 13.88
C VAL A 128 -13.83 -3.14 14.84
N ASN A 129 -12.86 -3.26 15.76
CA ASN A 129 -12.85 -4.26 16.83
C ASN A 129 -12.98 -5.72 16.33
N ILE A 130 -12.14 -6.14 15.40
CA ILE A 130 -12.13 -7.53 14.87
C ILE A 130 -11.68 -8.51 15.95
N GLY A 131 -10.76 -8.08 16.82
CA GLY A 131 -10.21 -8.85 17.92
C GLY A 131 -9.07 -8.11 18.61
N PRO A 132 -8.44 -8.68 19.65
CA PRO A 132 -7.32 -8.03 20.36
C PRO A 132 -5.97 -8.16 19.59
N GLY A 133 -6.01 -8.34 18.30
CA GLY A 133 -4.91 -8.70 17.42
C GLY A 133 -5.10 -10.07 16.79
N THR A 134 -4.21 -10.46 15.87
CA THR A 134 -4.24 -11.81 15.28
C THR A 134 -3.76 -12.87 16.26
N ALA A 135 -4.05 -14.14 15.98
CA ALA A 135 -3.43 -15.26 16.67
C ALA A 135 -1.93 -15.41 16.26
N ASN A 136 -1.19 -16.20 17.04
CA ASN A 136 0.19 -16.55 16.72
C ASN A 136 0.22 -17.56 15.56
N PHE A 137 0.68 -17.14 14.40
CA PHE A 137 0.66 -17.97 13.20
C PHE A 137 1.66 -19.14 13.20
N VAL A 138 2.51 -19.29 14.21
CA VAL A 138 3.31 -20.50 14.41
C VAL A 138 2.57 -21.61 15.16
N GLU A 139 1.38 -21.31 15.69
CA GLU A 139 0.52 -22.26 16.40
C GLU A 139 -0.73 -22.64 15.60
N GLY A 140 -1.15 -21.78 14.68
CA GLY A 140 -2.33 -21.94 13.83
C GLY A 140 -2.52 -20.75 12.90
N PRO A 141 -3.65 -20.63 12.17
CA PRO A 141 -3.92 -19.48 11.33
C PRO A 141 -3.90 -18.16 12.11
N ALA A 142 -3.32 -17.09 11.52
CA ALA A 142 -3.30 -15.74 12.11
C ALA A 142 -4.72 -15.21 12.38
N MET A 143 -5.64 -15.51 11.49
CA MET A 143 -7.04 -15.06 11.60
C MET A 143 -8.00 -16.13 11.07
N THR A 144 -9.19 -16.16 11.63
CA THR A 144 -10.28 -16.95 11.08
C THR A 144 -10.77 -16.35 9.76
N PRO A 145 -11.43 -17.11 8.87
CA PRO A 145 -12.02 -16.56 7.65
C PRO A 145 -12.93 -15.35 7.92
N ALA A 146 -13.77 -15.42 8.95
CA ALA A 146 -14.66 -14.32 9.32
C ALA A 146 -13.91 -13.04 9.73
N GLN A 147 -12.81 -13.16 10.47
CA GLN A 147 -11.96 -12.03 10.82
C GLN A 147 -11.26 -11.43 9.60
N GLY A 148 -10.74 -12.29 8.71
CA GLY A 148 -10.10 -11.84 7.46
C GLY A 148 -11.09 -11.13 6.52
N GLU A 149 -12.31 -11.62 6.40
CA GLU A 149 -13.38 -10.98 5.63
C GLU A 149 -13.80 -9.63 6.21
N LEU A 150 -13.89 -9.51 7.55
CA LEU A 150 -14.14 -8.23 8.22
C LEU A 150 -13.01 -7.22 7.98
N ALA A 151 -11.76 -7.67 7.99
CA ALA A 151 -10.61 -6.83 7.72
C ALA A 151 -10.60 -6.34 6.25
N LEU A 152 -10.84 -7.24 5.28
CA LEU A 152 -11.01 -6.86 3.87
C LEU A 152 -12.13 -5.83 3.70
N GLN A 153 -13.27 -6.05 4.38
CA GLN A 153 -14.42 -5.13 4.32
C GLN A 153 -14.09 -3.77 4.92
N ALA A 154 -13.34 -3.71 6.03
CA ALA A 154 -12.92 -2.44 6.61
C ALA A 154 -12.06 -1.59 5.64
N GLY A 155 -11.20 -2.24 4.86
CA GLY A 155 -10.46 -1.59 3.78
C GLY A 155 -11.39 -1.03 2.69
N ARG A 156 -12.34 -1.84 2.22
CA ARG A 156 -13.36 -1.40 1.25
C ARG A 156 -14.17 -0.21 1.77
N ASP A 157 -14.60 -0.26 3.03
CA ASP A 157 -15.39 0.81 3.63
C ASP A 157 -14.60 2.13 3.71
N SER A 158 -13.28 2.07 3.93
CA SER A 158 -12.41 3.25 3.87
C SER A 158 -12.40 3.86 2.46
N VAL A 159 -12.33 3.04 1.42
CA VAL A 159 -12.39 3.49 0.03
C VAL A 159 -13.73 4.13 -0.31
N GLN A 160 -14.84 3.58 0.19
CA GLN A 160 -16.16 4.20 -0.02
C GLN A 160 -16.23 5.61 0.61
N ARG A 161 -15.63 5.81 1.78
CA ARG A 161 -15.51 7.14 2.39
C ARG A 161 -14.58 8.07 1.60
N ALA A 162 -13.48 7.55 1.08
CA ALA A 162 -12.58 8.30 0.21
C ALA A 162 -13.30 8.80 -1.05
N ILE A 163 -14.08 7.93 -1.70
CA ILE A 163 -14.88 8.28 -2.88
C ILE A 163 -15.93 9.34 -2.53
N ALA A 164 -16.64 9.17 -1.42
CA ALA A 164 -17.62 10.16 -0.98
C ALA A 164 -16.99 11.53 -0.68
N ALA A 165 -15.70 11.57 -0.32
CA ALA A 165 -14.92 12.78 -0.15
C ALA A 165 -14.28 13.30 -1.47
N GLY A 166 -14.50 12.64 -2.61
CA GLY A 166 -13.97 13.03 -3.91
C GLY A 166 -12.48 12.70 -4.11
N ALA A 167 -11.93 11.73 -3.40
CA ALA A 167 -10.53 11.38 -3.48
C ALA A 167 -10.13 10.90 -4.89
N GLN A 168 -9.05 11.45 -5.41
CA GLN A 168 -8.44 11.12 -6.70
C GLN A 168 -7.27 10.14 -6.54
N LEU A 169 -6.69 10.08 -5.35
CA LEU A 169 -5.60 9.19 -4.99
C LEU A 169 -5.80 8.66 -3.56
N PHE A 170 -5.67 7.36 -3.40
CA PHE A 170 -5.69 6.67 -2.13
C PHE A 170 -4.27 6.26 -1.72
N ILE A 171 -3.90 6.50 -0.47
CA ILE A 171 -2.66 6.02 0.14
C ILE A 171 -3.05 5.17 1.34
N GLY A 172 -2.69 3.89 1.30
CA GLY A 172 -2.79 3.00 2.45
C GLY A 172 -1.50 3.03 3.25
N GLY A 173 -1.61 3.25 4.55
CA GLY A 173 -0.53 3.07 5.51
C GLY A 173 -0.92 2.03 6.55
N GLU A 174 0.03 1.59 7.33
CA GLU A 174 -0.17 0.54 8.32
C GLU A 174 0.54 0.87 9.64
N MET A 175 0.04 0.27 10.71
CA MET A 175 0.67 0.25 12.02
C MET A 175 0.37 -1.06 12.73
N GLY A 176 1.41 -1.79 13.13
CA GLY A 176 1.22 -3.02 13.89
C GLY A 176 2.56 -3.60 14.34
N ILE A 177 2.80 -3.66 15.65
CA ILE A 177 4.01 -4.30 16.16
C ILE A 177 4.00 -5.78 15.76
N GLY A 178 5.05 -6.21 15.04
CA GLY A 178 5.17 -7.57 14.49
C GLY A 178 4.79 -7.71 13.02
N ASN A 179 4.20 -6.69 12.39
CA ASN A 179 3.70 -6.74 11.01
C ASN A 179 4.78 -7.02 9.95
N THR A 180 6.03 -6.57 10.14
CA THR A 180 7.14 -6.92 9.24
C THR A 180 7.41 -8.43 9.20
N THR A 181 7.16 -9.14 10.31
CA THR A 181 7.29 -10.61 10.37
C THR A 181 6.17 -11.27 9.57
N ALA A 182 4.93 -10.80 9.73
CA ALA A 182 3.78 -11.26 8.95
C ALA A 182 3.96 -10.98 7.46
N ALA A 183 4.37 -9.78 7.09
CA ALA A 183 4.64 -9.42 5.69
C ALA A 183 5.76 -10.27 5.08
N SER A 184 6.84 -10.54 5.82
CA SER A 184 7.92 -11.42 5.35
C SER A 184 7.43 -12.85 5.15
N ALA A 185 6.64 -13.40 6.08
CA ALA A 185 6.06 -14.74 5.97
C ALA A 185 5.12 -14.86 4.74
N LEU A 186 4.24 -13.86 4.54
CA LEU A 186 3.38 -13.76 3.36
C LEU A 186 4.19 -13.72 2.07
N ALA A 187 5.19 -12.84 2.00
CA ALA A 187 6.02 -12.70 0.81
C ALA A 187 6.79 -14.00 0.51
N CYS A 188 7.36 -14.67 1.53
CA CYS A 188 8.01 -15.97 1.35
C CYS A 188 7.06 -17.02 0.77
N ALA A 189 5.84 -17.11 1.32
CA ALA A 189 4.85 -18.09 0.86
C ALA A 189 4.35 -17.82 -0.56
N LEU A 190 4.14 -16.56 -0.93
CA LEU A 190 3.60 -16.16 -2.24
C LEU A 190 4.65 -16.16 -3.35
N LEU A 191 5.91 -15.93 -3.01
CA LEU A 191 7.02 -15.86 -3.97
C LEU A 191 7.83 -17.16 -4.05
N ASP A 192 7.56 -18.13 -3.18
CA ASP A 192 8.39 -19.33 -2.97
C ASP A 192 9.87 -18.98 -2.79
N CYS A 193 10.12 -17.93 -1.99
CA CYS A 193 11.44 -17.35 -1.80
C CYS A 193 12.00 -17.71 -0.40
N PRO A 194 13.28 -18.06 -0.28
CA PRO A 194 13.91 -18.34 1.02
C PRO A 194 13.79 -17.16 2.00
N VAL A 195 13.52 -17.45 3.27
CA VAL A 195 13.27 -16.46 4.32
C VAL A 195 14.44 -15.48 4.47
N VAL A 196 15.68 -15.95 4.29
CA VAL A 196 16.89 -15.13 4.40
C VAL A 196 16.93 -13.93 3.45
N HIS A 197 16.20 -13.98 2.34
CA HIS A 197 16.12 -12.88 1.38
C HIS A 197 15.04 -11.85 1.71
N LEU A 198 14.07 -12.21 2.56
CA LEU A 198 12.88 -11.42 2.81
C LEU A 198 12.75 -10.91 4.25
N ALA A 199 13.35 -11.62 5.22
CA ALA A 199 13.35 -11.20 6.61
C ALA A 199 14.35 -10.06 6.84
N GLY A 200 13.87 -8.95 7.39
CA GLY A 200 14.66 -7.76 7.68
C GLY A 200 14.60 -7.32 9.14
N PRO A 201 15.33 -6.25 9.51
CA PRO A 201 15.40 -5.74 10.87
C PRO A 201 14.09 -5.14 11.38
N GLY A 202 13.16 -4.81 10.49
CA GLY A 202 11.91 -4.15 10.87
C GLY A 202 12.18 -2.88 11.68
N THR A 203 11.61 -2.81 12.89
CA THR A 203 11.74 -1.64 13.79
C THR A 203 13.11 -1.51 14.47
N GLY A 204 14.09 -2.37 14.16
CA GLY A 204 15.46 -2.21 14.67
C GLY A 204 16.05 -3.44 15.36
N LEU A 205 15.66 -4.65 14.96
CA LEU A 205 16.31 -5.88 15.41
C LEU A 205 17.79 -5.90 14.98
N ASN A 206 18.66 -6.38 15.87
CA ASN A 206 20.03 -6.69 15.53
C ASN A 206 20.13 -8.01 14.72
N ALA A 207 21.31 -8.37 14.29
CA ALA A 207 21.54 -9.56 13.46
C ALA A 207 21.02 -10.87 14.11
N ALA A 208 21.19 -11.04 15.43
CA ALA A 208 20.66 -12.20 16.15
C ALA A 208 19.12 -12.21 16.16
N GLY A 209 18.49 -11.04 16.35
CA GLY A 209 17.02 -10.89 16.28
C GLY A 209 16.48 -11.18 14.88
N VAL A 210 17.17 -10.74 13.83
CA VAL A 210 16.78 -11.07 12.44
C VAL A 210 16.89 -12.56 12.17
N SER A 211 17.96 -13.22 12.65
CA SER A 211 18.13 -14.69 12.53
C SER A 211 17.01 -15.43 13.27
N HIS A 212 16.67 -15.00 14.48
CA HIS A 212 15.56 -15.56 15.24
C HIS A 212 14.22 -15.37 14.52
N LYS A 213 13.94 -14.16 14.03
CA LYS A 213 12.75 -13.88 13.23
C LYS A 213 12.66 -14.82 12.00
N ALA A 214 13.78 -15.06 11.32
CA ALA A 214 13.80 -15.97 10.18
C ALA A 214 13.40 -17.40 10.58
N GLN A 215 13.90 -17.92 11.70
CA GLN A 215 13.51 -19.24 12.22
C GLN A 215 12.04 -19.31 12.60
N VAL A 216 11.47 -18.25 13.17
CA VAL A 216 10.02 -18.16 13.46
C VAL A 216 9.21 -18.24 12.18
N ILE A 217 9.60 -17.49 11.14
CA ILE A 217 8.94 -17.52 9.83
C ILE A 217 9.06 -18.93 9.21
N GLU A 218 10.21 -19.59 9.25
CA GLU A 218 10.40 -20.94 8.73
C GLU A 218 9.45 -21.96 9.38
N ARG A 219 9.27 -21.90 10.72
CA ARG A 219 8.31 -22.74 11.45
C ARG A 219 6.88 -22.49 10.96
N ALA A 220 6.48 -21.23 10.78
CA ALA A 220 5.16 -20.88 10.28
C ALA A 220 4.93 -21.40 8.84
N LEU A 221 5.90 -21.20 7.96
CA LEU A 221 5.83 -21.69 6.58
C LEU A 221 5.73 -23.22 6.49
N ALA A 222 6.39 -23.95 7.39
CA ALA A 222 6.28 -25.40 7.47
C ALA A 222 4.86 -25.81 7.91
N LEU A 223 4.29 -25.15 8.92
CA LEU A 223 2.93 -25.42 9.42
C LEU A 223 1.87 -25.18 8.35
N HIS A 224 1.99 -24.08 7.60
CA HIS A 224 1.00 -23.65 6.60
C HIS A 224 1.32 -24.10 5.15
N SER A 225 2.21 -25.09 4.98
CA SER A 225 2.73 -25.51 3.68
C SER A 225 1.66 -26.00 2.69
N ALA A 226 0.57 -26.59 3.19
CA ALA A 226 -0.50 -27.16 2.35
C ALA A 226 -1.35 -26.10 1.61
N GLN A 227 -1.35 -24.86 2.04
CA GLN A 227 -2.14 -23.77 1.47
C GLN A 227 -1.31 -22.79 0.60
N ARG A 228 -0.03 -23.10 0.36
CA ARG A 228 0.81 -22.31 -0.55
C ARG A 228 0.22 -22.33 -1.95
N GLY A 229 -0.17 -21.21 -2.48
CA GLY A 229 -0.80 -21.07 -3.80
C GLY A 229 -2.21 -20.49 -3.77
N ASP A 230 -2.92 -20.58 -2.65
CA ASP A 230 -4.14 -19.81 -2.41
C ASP A 230 -3.78 -18.51 -1.66
N ALA A 231 -3.83 -17.40 -2.39
CA ALA A 231 -3.43 -16.10 -1.84
C ALA A 231 -4.32 -15.63 -0.68
N LEU A 232 -5.63 -15.94 -0.73
CA LEU A 232 -6.56 -15.56 0.34
C LEU A 232 -6.30 -16.40 1.60
N GLN A 233 -6.16 -17.71 1.44
CA GLN A 233 -5.87 -18.59 2.57
C GLN A 233 -4.48 -18.28 3.17
N THR A 234 -3.50 -17.97 2.33
CA THR A 234 -2.17 -17.55 2.78
C THR A 234 -2.23 -16.25 3.58
N LEU A 235 -3.04 -15.29 3.14
CA LEU A 235 -3.30 -14.04 3.89
C LEU A 235 -3.93 -14.34 5.27
N PHE A 236 -4.91 -15.24 5.35
CA PHE A 236 -5.56 -15.57 6.62
C PHE A 236 -4.65 -16.36 7.55
N ASN A 237 -3.76 -17.18 6.99
CA ASN A 237 -2.83 -17.98 7.79
C ASN A 237 -1.66 -17.18 8.34
N LEU A 238 -1.08 -16.24 7.58
CA LEU A 238 0.22 -15.60 7.86
C LEU A 238 0.16 -14.07 7.97
N GLY A 239 -0.98 -13.46 7.62
CA GLY A 239 -1.12 -12.03 7.53
C GLY A 239 -1.44 -11.30 8.84
N GLY A 240 -2.06 -10.15 8.69
CA GLY A 240 -2.53 -9.28 9.77
C GLY A 240 -3.84 -8.60 9.39
N PHE A 241 -4.57 -8.08 10.36
CA PHE A 241 -5.83 -7.37 10.09
C PHE A 241 -5.58 -6.14 9.21
N GLU A 242 -4.52 -5.37 9.49
CA GLU A 242 -4.15 -4.18 8.73
C GLU A 242 -3.67 -4.52 7.32
N ILE A 243 -2.94 -5.64 7.16
CA ILE A 243 -2.52 -6.13 5.84
C ILE A 243 -3.76 -6.55 5.02
N ALA A 244 -4.69 -7.27 5.64
CA ALA A 244 -5.94 -7.66 4.99
C ALA A 244 -6.81 -6.44 4.63
N ALA A 245 -6.88 -5.42 5.49
CA ALA A 245 -7.58 -4.18 5.19
C ALA A 245 -6.94 -3.44 4.00
N LEU A 246 -5.61 -3.38 3.92
CA LEU A 246 -4.89 -2.84 2.75
C LEU A 246 -5.24 -3.61 1.47
N VAL A 247 -5.26 -4.96 1.51
CA VAL A 247 -5.69 -5.79 0.37
C VAL A 247 -7.10 -5.41 -0.08
N GLY A 248 -8.04 -5.34 0.87
CA GLY A 248 -9.41 -4.94 0.60
C GLY A 248 -9.53 -3.53 0.01
N ALA A 249 -8.76 -2.58 0.53
CA ALA A 249 -8.72 -1.21 0.02
C ALA A 249 -8.19 -1.15 -1.42
N TYR A 250 -7.10 -1.86 -1.74
CA TYR A 250 -6.52 -1.85 -3.09
C TYR A 250 -7.44 -2.46 -4.13
N LEU A 251 -8.09 -3.58 -3.79
CA LEU A 251 -9.10 -4.20 -4.65
C LEU A 251 -10.30 -3.27 -4.86
N ALA A 252 -10.82 -2.67 -3.79
CA ALA A 252 -11.93 -1.73 -3.88
C ALA A 252 -11.57 -0.48 -4.70
N CYS A 253 -10.38 0.09 -4.52
CA CYS A 253 -9.91 1.21 -5.33
C CYS A 253 -9.89 0.87 -6.83
N ALA A 254 -9.36 -0.31 -7.19
CA ALA A 254 -9.30 -0.76 -8.56
C ALA A 254 -10.70 -1.01 -9.17
N GLN A 255 -11.64 -1.53 -8.38
CA GLN A 255 -13.03 -1.76 -8.81
C GLN A 255 -13.81 -0.46 -9.01
N GLU A 256 -13.58 0.53 -8.16
CA GLU A 256 -14.28 1.81 -8.17
C GLU A 256 -13.58 2.87 -9.05
N GLY A 257 -12.35 2.66 -9.43
CA GLY A 257 -11.60 3.56 -10.30
C GLY A 257 -10.89 4.69 -9.57
N VAL A 258 -10.30 4.39 -8.42
CA VAL A 258 -9.44 5.30 -7.65
C VAL A 258 -7.99 4.82 -7.76
N ALA A 259 -7.08 5.71 -8.14
CA ALA A 259 -5.66 5.40 -8.19
C ALA A 259 -5.09 5.14 -6.78
N VAL A 260 -4.18 4.19 -6.64
CA VAL A 260 -3.50 3.87 -5.37
C VAL A 260 -2.02 4.20 -5.48
N LEU A 261 -1.48 4.89 -4.47
CA LEU A 261 -0.04 5.04 -4.29
C LEU A 261 0.41 4.14 -3.14
N VAL A 262 1.05 3.03 -3.48
CA VAL A 262 1.52 2.01 -2.54
C VAL A 262 2.77 2.51 -1.82
N ASP A 263 2.81 2.34 -0.50
CA ASP A 263 3.93 2.72 0.36
C ASP A 263 5.08 1.68 0.32
N GLY A 264 5.61 1.34 1.46
CA GLY A 264 6.79 0.49 1.64
C GLY A 264 6.54 -1.01 1.50
N PHE A 265 7.39 -1.79 2.19
CA PHE A 265 7.43 -3.25 2.08
C PHE A 265 6.09 -3.92 2.43
N ILE A 266 5.52 -3.60 3.59
CA ILE A 266 4.28 -4.24 4.07
C ILE A 266 3.12 -3.93 3.13
N CYS A 267 2.97 -2.67 2.73
CA CYS A 267 1.96 -2.24 1.77
C CYS A 267 2.14 -2.88 0.39
N SER A 268 3.39 -3.09 -0.05
CA SER A 268 3.70 -3.79 -1.31
C SER A 268 3.39 -5.29 -1.22
N VAL A 269 3.54 -5.91 -0.05
CA VAL A 269 3.10 -7.31 0.17
C VAL A 269 1.57 -7.39 0.13
N ALA A 270 0.85 -6.45 0.72
CA ALA A 270 -0.60 -6.36 0.57
C ALA A 270 -1.01 -6.19 -0.91
N ALA A 271 -0.29 -5.35 -1.66
CA ALA A 271 -0.49 -5.19 -3.11
C ALA A 271 -0.24 -6.50 -3.87
N LEU A 272 0.79 -7.27 -3.49
CA LEU A 272 1.06 -8.59 -4.07
C LEU A 272 -0.12 -9.55 -3.84
N VAL A 273 -0.68 -9.60 -2.64
CA VAL A 273 -1.88 -10.40 -2.34
C VAL A 273 -3.06 -9.93 -3.20
N ALA A 274 -3.32 -8.63 -3.28
CA ALA A 274 -4.41 -8.07 -4.07
C ALA A 274 -4.30 -8.46 -5.56
N VAL A 275 -3.10 -8.36 -6.13
CA VAL A 275 -2.83 -8.74 -7.52
C VAL A 275 -2.93 -10.26 -7.75
N ARG A 276 -2.59 -11.08 -6.76
CA ARG A 276 -2.79 -12.53 -6.83
C ARG A 276 -4.27 -12.92 -6.78
N LEU A 277 -5.09 -12.17 -6.05
CA LEU A 277 -6.55 -12.37 -6.00
C LEU A 277 -7.23 -11.85 -7.26
N ASN A 278 -6.81 -10.70 -7.75
CA ASN A 278 -7.33 -10.07 -8.96
C ASN A 278 -6.20 -9.37 -9.75
N PRO A 279 -5.67 -10.01 -10.81
CA PRO A 279 -4.56 -9.46 -11.58
C PRO A 279 -4.82 -8.09 -12.21
N GLU A 280 -6.08 -7.75 -12.51
CA GLU A 280 -6.46 -6.46 -13.08
C GLU A 280 -6.18 -5.29 -12.10
N CYS A 281 -6.14 -5.57 -10.79
CA CYS A 281 -5.83 -4.59 -9.75
C CYS A 281 -4.46 -3.92 -9.98
N ARG A 282 -3.48 -4.65 -10.56
CA ARG A 282 -2.11 -4.14 -10.79
C ARG A 282 -2.07 -2.81 -11.56
N GLN A 283 -2.97 -2.60 -12.48
CA GLN A 283 -3.01 -1.40 -13.33
C GLN A 283 -3.32 -0.13 -12.52
N TRP A 284 -3.99 -0.26 -11.38
CA TRP A 284 -4.41 0.82 -10.49
C TRP A 284 -3.36 1.23 -9.47
N LEU A 285 -2.24 0.47 -9.39
CA LEU A 285 -1.21 0.64 -8.37
C LEU A 285 0.01 1.39 -8.92
N LEU A 286 0.30 2.54 -8.35
CA LEU A 286 1.57 3.24 -8.43
C LEU A 286 2.37 2.94 -7.16
N PHE A 287 3.70 3.06 -7.20
CA PHE A 287 4.57 2.75 -6.06
C PHE A 287 5.36 4.01 -5.67
N GLY A 288 5.21 4.43 -4.40
CA GLY A 288 5.77 5.69 -3.93
C GLY A 288 7.28 5.66 -3.78
N HIS A 289 7.81 4.60 -3.17
CA HIS A 289 9.25 4.52 -2.91
C HIS A 289 9.77 3.09 -2.85
N ARG A 290 11.07 2.92 -3.03
CA ARG A 290 11.79 1.71 -2.65
C ARG A 290 12.24 1.86 -1.20
N GLY A 291 11.66 1.07 -0.29
CA GLY A 291 12.07 1.02 1.10
C GLY A 291 13.35 0.22 1.30
N ALA A 292 14.01 0.44 2.43
CA ALA A 292 15.28 -0.21 2.77
C ALA A 292 15.12 -1.64 3.34
N GLU A 293 13.89 -2.15 3.51
CA GLU A 293 13.68 -3.54 3.91
C GLU A 293 14.14 -4.49 2.80
N PRO A 294 14.95 -5.54 3.11
CA PRO A 294 15.56 -6.42 2.11
C PRO A 294 14.53 -7.06 1.17
N GLY A 295 13.40 -7.50 1.71
CA GLY A 295 12.35 -8.16 0.94
C GLY A 295 11.60 -7.25 -0.03
N HIS A 296 11.68 -5.93 0.14
CA HIS A 296 10.89 -5.01 -0.67
C HIS A 296 11.26 -5.08 -2.15
N ARG A 297 12.54 -5.19 -2.47
CA ARG A 297 13.02 -5.32 -3.85
C ARG A 297 12.40 -6.52 -4.57
N HIS A 298 12.37 -7.69 -3.95
CA HIS A 298 11.81 -8.90 -4.54
C HIS A 298 10.30 -8.77 -4.84
N VAL A 299 9.57 -8.10 -3.93
CA VAL A 299 8.13 -7.83 -4.12
C VAL A 299 7.92 -6.86 -5.27
N LEU A 300 8.69 -5.76 -5.34
CA LEU A 300 8.61 -4.78 -6.42
C LEU A 300 8.93 -5.41 -7.79
N GLU A 301 9.99 -6.22 -7.88
CA GLU A 301 10.37 -6.94 -9.10
C GLU A 301 9.24 -7.89 -9.55
N THR A 302 8.65 -8.64 -8.64
CA THR A 302 7.50 -9.54 -8.95
C THR A 302 6.28 -8.79 -9.45
N LEU A 303 6.02 -7.62 -8.89
CA LEU A 303 4.92 -6.75 -9.31
C LEU A 303 5.25 -5.94 -10.59
N ASN A 304 6.44 -6.08 -11.14
CA ASN A 304 6.93 -5.21 -12.21
C ASN A 304 6.71 -3.73 -11.87
N ALA A 305 7.14 -3.34 -10.66
CA ALA A 305 6.89 -2.03 -10.08
C ALA A 305 8.13 -1.14 -10.19
N GLU A 306 7.93 0.10 -10.59
CA GLU A 306 8.95 1.13 -10.65
C GLU A 306 8.62 2.22 -9.64
N PRO A 307 9.21 2.22 -8.45
CA PRO A 307 8.96 3.24 -7.43
C PRO A 307 9.52 4.60 -7.85
N LEU A 308 8.87 5.67 -7.34
CA LEU A 308 9.25 7.05 -7.66
C LEU A 308 10.46 7.55 -6.88
N LEU A 309 10.63 7.09 -5.64
CA LEU A 309 11.69 7.54 -4.73
C LEU A 309 12.57 6.36 -4.29
N ASP A 310 13.83 6.67 -4.01
CA ASP A 310 14.78 5.77 -3.34
C ASP A 310 15.62 6.61 -2.36
N LEU A 311 15.07 6.79 -1.14
CA LEU A 311 15.65 7.63 -0.09
C LEU A 311 16.09 6.82 1.14
N GLY A 312 16.13 5.49 1.05
CA GLY A 312 16.49 4.62 2.16
C GLY A 312 15.44 4.62 3.30
N LEU A 313 14.17 4.92 3.00
CA LEU A 313 13.08 4.98 3.99
C LEU A 313 12.69 3.58 4.47
N ARG A 314 12.33 3.46 5.75
CA ARG A 314 11.84 2.21 6.36
C ARG A 314 10.89 2.43 7.55
N LEU A 315 10.14 3.54 7.53
CA LEU A 315 9.25 3.88 8.65
C LEU A 315 7.91 3.14 8.58
N GLY A 316 7.26 3.09 7.41
CA GLY A 316 5.86 2.69 7.26
C GLY A 316 4.90 3.88 7.35
N GLU A 317 3.70 3.67 7.86
CA GLU A 317 2.65 4.67 8.09
C GLU A 317 2.12 5.33 6.79
N GLY A 318 2.42 4.81 5.59
CA GLY A 318 2.11 5.49 4.32
C GLY A 318 3.05 6.66 4.01
N SER A 319 4.12 6.83 4.83
CA SER A 319 4.96 8.03 4.80
C SER A 319 5.79 8.18 3.54
N GLY A 320 6.33 7.08 3.01
CA GLY A 320 7.12 7.09 1.78
C GLY A 320 6.26 7.40 0.55
N ALA A 321 5.04 6.86 0.51
CA ALA A 321 4.05 7.20 -0.52
C ALA A 321 3.66 8.68 -0.44
N ALA A 322 3.36 9.19 0.75
CA ALA A 322 3.01 10.59 0.95
C ALA A 322 4.14 11.53 0.48
N LEU A 323 5.41 11.18 0.72
CA LEU A 323 6.57 11.96 0.23
C LEU A 323 6.68 11.98 -1.31
N ALA A 324 6.12 10.99 -2.02
CA ALA A 324 6.13 10.95 -3.48
C ALA A 324 5.01 11.79 -4.13
N VAL A 325 3.97 12.16 -3.38
CA VAL A 325 2.82 12.93 -3.91
C VAL A 325 3.22 14.24 -4.59
N PRO A 326 4.14 15.07 -4.06
CA PRO A 326 4.57 16.28 -4.75
C PRO A 326 5.12 16.03 -6.16
N LEU A 327 5.83 14.91 -6.38
CA LEU A 327 6.31 14.53 -7.72
C LEU A 327 5.16 14.15 -8.66
N LEU A 328 4.15 13.44 -8.14
CA LEU A 328 2.95 13.11 -8.93
C LEU A 328 2.18 14.37 -9.32
N ARG A 329 2.01 15.33 -8.40
CA ARG A 329 1.40 16.63 -8.69
C ARG A 329 2.18 17.41 -9.74
N LEU A 330 3.50 17.49 -9.59
CA LEU A 330 4.37 18.13 -10.59
C LEU A 330 4.30 17.43 -11.96
N ALA A 331 4.17 16.10 -12.01
CA ALA A 331 3.98 15.38 -13.26
C ALA A 331 2.66 15.79 -13.95
N CYS A 332 1.57 15.90 -13.19
CA CYS A 332 0.28 16.38 -13.69
C CYS A 332 0.37 17.84 -14.16
N ASP A 333 1.01 18.71 -13.39
CA ASP A 333 1.14 20.14 -13.71
C ASP A 333 1.99 20.36 -14.95
N LEU A 334 3.15 19.71 -15.06
CA LEU A 334 3.99 19.78 -16.25
C LEU A 334 3.22 19.28 -17.47
N HIS A 335 2.57 18.13 -17.37
CA HIS A 335 1.77 17.59 -18.45
C HIS A 335 0.60 18.50 -18.83
N GLY A 336 -0.09 19.07 -17.85
CA GLY A 336 -1.29 19.88 -18.05
C GLY A 336 -1.01 21.31 -18.54
N GLN A 337 0.07 21.94 -18.05
CA GLN A 337 0.30 23.39 -18.15
C GLN A 337 1.45 23.77 -19.10
N MET A 338 2.39 22.86 -19.41
CA MET A 338 3.40 23.15 -20.41
C MET A 338 2.75 23.47 -21.75
N ALA A 339 3.27 24.49 -22.43
CA ALA A 339 2.86 24.84 -23.78
C ALA A 339 3.32 23.77 -24.78
N THR A 340 2.54 23.56 -25.82
CA THR A 340 2.95 22.80 -27.01
C THR A 340 3.89 23.63 -27.88
N PHE A 341 4.66 23.00 -28.78
CA PHE A 341 5.48 23.71 -29.76
C PHE A 341 4.68 24.74 -30.55
N ALA A 342 3.46 24.38 -30.95
CA ALA A 342 2.54 25.27 -31.68
C ALA A 342 2.09 26.47 -30.82
N GLU A 343 1.69 26.25 -29.56
CA GLU A 343 1.24 27.30 -28.65
C GLU A 343 2.36 28.30 -28.31
N ALA A 344 3.60 27.80 -28.18
CA ALA A 344 4.76 28.63 -27.82
C ALA A 344 5.47 29.24 -29.05
N ALA A 345 5.04 28.93 -30.28
CA ALA A 345 5.72 29.29 -31.53
C ALA A 345 7.21 28.88 -31.56
N VAL A 346 7.52 27.74 -30.91
CA VAL A 346 8.86 27.14 -30.90
C VAL A 346 8.95 26.12 -32.03
N ALA A 347 10.04 26.14 -32.81
CA ALA A 347 10.25 25.17 -33.89
C ALA A 347 10.39 23.75 -33.30
N ASP A 348 9.62 22.81 -33.85
CA ASP A 348 9.75 21.39 -33.55
C ASP A 348 10.86 20.78 -34.42
N ARG A 349 11.23 19.53 -34.12
CA ARG A 349 12.20 18.78 -34.92
C ARG A 349 11.73 18.68 -36.39
N PRO A 350 12.64 18.80 -37.38
CA PRO A 350 12.31 18.42 -38.73
C PRO A 350 11.84 16.95 -38.77
N ALA A 351 10.79 16.69 -39.55
CA ALA A 351 10.23 15.35 -39.72
C ALA A 351 11.27 14.37 -40.32
#